data_4c0fabc7f200663717e9a4fd2cae85d9
#
_entry.id   4c0fabc7f200663717e9a4fd2cae85d9
#
_cell.length_a   1.000
_cell.length_b   1.000
_cell.length_c   1.000
_cell.angle_alpha   90.00
_cell.angle_beta   90.00
_cell.angle_gamma   90.00
#
_symmetry.space_group_name_H-M   'P 1'
#
loop_
_entity.id
_entity.type
_entity.pdbx_description
1 polymer ?
#
loop_
_entity_poly.entity_id
_entity_poly.type
_entity_poly.pdbx_seq_one_letter_code
_entity_poly.pdbx_strand_id
1 'polypeptide(L)' 'MSSNAIARRLKTIQAKGAMRSADVANVLSVRPETVSRWNQGKAFPHPNTEKQLLELEFIIDQLSDFYEPKEARL' A
#
# COMPACT_ATOMS: atom_id res chain seq x y z
N MET A 1 -4.77 -8.38 14.90
CA MET A 1 -3.41 -8.04 15.08
C MET A 1 -2.63 -7.86 13.82
N SER A 2 -1.91 -8.90 13.34
CA SER A 2 -1.13 -8.70 12.13
C SER A 2 -1.99 -8.34 10.93
N SER A 3 -3.21 -8.88 10.86
CA SER A 3 -4.11 -8.55 9.77
C SER A 3 -4.45 -7.06 9.75
N ASN A 4 -4.64 -6.47 10.94
CA ASN A 4 -4.94 -5.05 11.02
C ASN A 4 -3.75 -4.21 10.59
N ALA A 5 -2.54 -4.68 10.87
CA ALA A 5 -1.34 -3.95 10.47
C ALA A 5 -1.21 -3.91 8.95
N ILE A 6 -1.45 -5.04 8.29
CA ILE A 6 -1.38 -5.09 6.82
C ILE A 6 -2.45 -4.21 6.20
N ALA A 7 -3.68 -4.30 6.68
CA ALA A 7 -4.77 -3.49 6.15
C ALA A 7 -4.48 -2.00 6.34
N ARG A 8 -3.92 -1.64 7.47
CA ARG A 8 -3.58 -0.26 7.76
C ARG A 8 -2.50 0.26 6.83
N ARG A 9 -1.48 -0.56 6.56
CA ARG A 9 -0.43 -0.20 5.63
C ARG A 9 -0.98 0.00 4.23
N LEU A 10 -1.88 -0.88 3.81
CA LEU A 10 -2.51 -0.75 2.50
C LEU A 10 -3.31 0.54 2.38
N LYS A 11 -4.04 0.89 3.42
CA LYS A 11 -4.79 2.15 3.42
C LYS A 11 -3.87 3.35 3.29
N THR A 12 -2.76 3.32 4.01
CA THR A 12 -1.78 4.41 3.96
C THR A 12 -1.20 4.54 2.56
N ILE A 13 -0.81 3.42 1.97
CA ILE A 13 -0.25 3.40 0.62
C ILE A 13 -1.25 3.95 -0.39
N GLN A 14 -2.48 3.47 -0.32
CA GLN A 14 -3.50 3.88 -1.27
C GLN A 14 -3.87 5.35 -1.12
N ALA A 15 -3.94 5.83 0.12
CA ALA A 15 -4.28 7.22 0.37
C ALA A 15 -3.15 8.16 -0.04
N LYS A 16 -1.94 7.89 0.42
CA LYS A 16 -0.81 8.78 0.14
C LYS A 16 -0.33 8.67 -1.30
N GLY A 17 -0.40 7.49 -1.88
CA GLY A 17 0.05 7.25 -3.24
C GLY A 17 -1.02 7.44 -4.28
N ALA A 18 -2.25 7.73 -3.87
CA ALA A 18 -3.39 7.83 -4.76
C ALA A 18 -3.52 6.58 -5.62
N MET A 19 -3.33 5.42 -5.01
CA MET A 19 -3.32 4.13 -5.70
C MET A 19 -4.56 3.34 -5.36
N ARG A 20 -5.04 2.61 -6.36
CA ARG A 20 -6.12 1.65 -6.15
C ARG A 20 -5.53 0.28 -5.85
N SER A 21 -6.40 -0.62 -5.39
CA SER A 21 -5.96 -2.00 -5.11
C SER A 21 -5.31 -2.63 -6.33
N ALA A 22 -5.83 -2.35 -7.51
CA ALA A 22 -5.28 -2.90 -8.74
C ALA A 22 -3.86 -2.39 -8.98
N ASP A 23 -3.61 -1.12 -8.66
CA ASP A 23 -2.28 -0.55 -8.83
C ASP A 23 -1.29 -1.19 -7.88
N VAL A 24 -1.68 -1.36 -6.63
CA VAL A 24 -0.84 -2.03 -5.65
C VAL A 24 -0.56 -3.47 -6.10
N ALA A 25 -1.58 -4.15 -6.59
CA ALA A 25 -1.43 -5.51 -7.06
C ALA A 25 -0.42 -5.60 -8.20
N ASN A 26 -0.48 -4.65 -9.13
CA ASN A 26 0.47 -4.62 -10.23
C ASN A 26 1.90 -4.43 -9.76
N VAL A 27 2.10 -3.51 -8.84
CA VAL A 27 3.45 -3.25 -8.31
C VAL A 27 4.01 -4.48 -7.61
N LEU A 28 3.16 -5.18 -6.86
CA LEU A 28 3.60 -6.35 -6.09
C LEU A 28 3.51 -7.65 -6.89
N SER A 29 3.06 -7.59 -8.13
CA SER A 29 2.92 -8.76 -9.00
C SER A 29 1.98 -9.80 -8.41
N VAL A 30 0.88 -9.34 -7.86
CA VAL A 30 -0.17 -10.21 -7.34
C VAL A 30 -1.49 -9.82 -7.98
N ARG A 31 -2.52 -10.61 -7.73
CA ARG A 31 -3.84 -10.32 -8.27
C ARG A 31 -4.57 -9.30 -7.40
N PRO A 32 -5.44 -8.48 -8.00
CA PRO A 32 -6.22 -7.52 -7.21
C PRO A 32 -7.03 -8.18 -6.11
N GLU A 33 -7.58 -9.37 -6.37
CA GLU A 33 -8.32 -10.12 -5.35
C GLU A 33 -7.47 -10.44 -4.15
N THR A 34 -6.18 -10.69 -4.38
CA THR A 34 -5.26 -10.99 -3.29
C THR A 34 -5.11 -9.77 -2.38
N VAL A 35 -4.94 -8.60 -2.96
CA VAL A 35 -4.86 -7.36 -2.17
C VAL A 35 -6.14 -7.13 -1.40
N SER A 36 -7.27 -7.40 -2.04
CA SER A 36 -8.56 -7.25 -1.40
C SER A 36 -8.69 -8.16 -0.17
N ARG A 37 -8.19 -9.39 -0.27
CA ARG A 37 -8.22 -10.32 0.85
C ARG A 37 -7.33 -9.85 1.99
N TRP A 38 -6.19 -9.26 1.66
CA TRP A 38 -5.31 -8.68 2.68
C TRP A 38 -6.04 -7.56 3.42
N ASN A 39 -6.76 -6.71 2.68
CA ASN A 39 -7.54 -5.62 3.27
C ASN A 39 -8.60 -6.13 4.22
N GLN A 40 -9.16 -7.29 3.92
CA GLN A 40 -10.21 -7.87 4.74
C GLN A 40 -9.67 -8.74 5.88
N GLY A 41 -8.36 -8.93 5.93
CA GLY A 41 -7.75 -9.79 6.94
C GLY A 41 -7.97 -11.27 6.70
N LYS A 42 -8.37 -11.64 5.47
CA LYS A 42 -8.63 -13.04 5.13
C LYS A 42 -7.41 -13.76 4.62
N ALA A 43 -6.37 -13.03 4.29
CA ALA A 43 -5.12 -13.60 3.81
C ALA A 43 -3.99 -12.67 4.18
N PHE A 44 -2.77 -13.19 4.15
CA PHE A 44 -1.59 -12.41 4.49
C PHE A 44 -0.54 -12.61 3.42
N PRO A 45 0.24 -11.58 3.10
CA PRO A 45 1.30 -11.71 2.11
C PRO A 45 2.41 -12.63 2.61
N HIS A 46 3.06 -13.29 1.67
CA HIS A 46 4.28 -14.02 1.97
C HIS A 46 5.36 -13.05 2.44
N PRO A 47 6.37 -13.53 3.18
CA PRO A 47 7.40 -12.63 3.71
C PRO A 47 8.08 -11.77 2.65
N ASN A 48 8.36 -12.33 1.48
CA ASN A 48 8.97 -11.56 0.40
C ASN A 48 8.04 -10.46 -0.09
N THR A 49 6.78 -10.77 -0.22
CA THR A 49 5.78 -9.81 -0.68
C THR A 49 5.55 -8.75 0.38
N GLU A 50 5.55 -9.15 1.64
CA GLU A 50 5.41 -8.21 2.74
C GLU A 50 6.56 -7.22 2.75
N LYS A 51 7.76 -7.69 2.48
CA LYS A 51 8.93 -6.82 2.38
C LYS A 51 8.74 -5.80 1.28
N GLN A 52 8.25 -6.24 0.12
CA GLN A 52 7.99 -5.34 -1.00
C GLN A 52 6.93 -4.32 -0.63
N LEU A 53 5.92 -4.75 0.13
CA LEU A 53 4.88 -3.84 0.58
C LEU A 53 5.44 -2.74 1.48
N LEU A 54 6.34 -3.13 2.38
CA LEU A 54 7.00 -2.17 3.26
C LEU A 54 7.87 -1.20 2.48
N GLU A 55 8.57 -1.70 1.47
CA GLU A 55 9.39 -0.86 0.61
C GLU A 55 8.53 0.13 -0.16
N LEU A 56 7.38 -0.33 -0.64
CA LEU A 56 6.47 0.53 -1.37
C LEU A 56 5.94 1.64 -0.45
N GLU A 57 5.57 1.28 0.76
CA GLU A 57 5.09 2.25 1.73
C GLU A 57 6.16 3.29 2.01
N PHE A 58 7.40 2.86 2.16
CA PHE A 58 8.50 3.77 2.42
C PHE A 58 8.70 4.75 1.28
N ILE A 59 8.68 4.25 0.05
CA ILE A 59 8.85 5.10 -1.13
C ILE A 59 7.74 6.12 -1.23
N ILE A 60 6.51 5.69 -1.03
CA ILE A 60 5.36 6.58 -1.12
C ILE A 60 5.42 7.64 -0.03
N ASP A 61 5.85 7.24 1.16
CA ASP A 61 5.98 8.17 2.28
C ASP A 61 7.03 9.23 1.97
N GLN A 62 8.14 8.83 1.35
CA GLN A 62 9.17 9.77 0.94
C GLN A 62 8.65 10.75 -0.10
N LEU A 63 7.94 10.23 -1.10
CA LEU A 63 7.40 11.07 -2.16
C LEU A 63 6.36 12.04 -1.63
N SER A 64 5.55 11.64 -0.66
CA SER A 64 4.52 12.51 -0.13
C SER A 64 5.11 13.68 0.64
N ASP A 65 6.33 13.55 1.13
CA ASP A 65 7.01 14.66 1.77
C ASP A 65 7.38 15.75 0.76
N PHE A 66 7.61 15.37 -0.50
CA PHE A 66 7.92 16.31 -1.55
C PHE A 66 6.68 16.94 -2.16
N TYR A 67 5.58 16.21 -2.21
CA TYR A 67 4.37 16.62 -2.91
C TYR A 67 3.20 16.75 -1.96
N GLU A 68 3.34 17.58 -0.95
CA GLU A 68 2.25 17.78 -0.03
C GLU A 68 1.10 18.52 -0.71
N PRO A 69 -0.13 18.22 -0.32
CA PRO A 69 -1.29 18.85 -0.95
C PRO A 69 -1.27 20.36 -0.91
N LYS A 70 -0.79 20.96 0.18
CA LYS A 70 -0.75 22.40 0.28
C LYS A 70 0.22 23.02 -0.71
N GLU A 71 1.28 22.30 -1.05
CA GLU A 71 2.22 22.77 -2.06
C GLU A 71 1.63 22.62 -3.45
N ALA A 72 0.86 21.57 -3.66
CA ALA A 72 0.23 21.33 -4.94
C ALA A 72 -0.77 22.42 -5.30
N ARG A 73 -1.30 23.11 -4.29
CA ARG A 73 -2.26 24.18 -4.52
C ARG A 73 -1.63 25.48 -4.94
N LEU A 74 -0.35 25.57 -4.82
CA LEU A 74 0.35 26.78 -5.24
C LEU A 74 0.37 26.91 -6.74
#